data_6988d4499c2a2477f9d23ef54430cf8c
#
_entry.id   6988d4499c2a2477f9d23ef54430cf8c
#
_cell.length_a   1.000
_cell.length_b   1.000
_cell.length_c   1.000
_cell.angle_alpha   90.00
_cell.angle_beta   90.00
_cell.angle_gamma   90.00
#
_symmetry.space_group_name_H-M   'P 1'
#
loop_
_entity.id
_entity.type
_entity.pdbx_description
1 polymer ?
#
loop_
_entity_poly.entity_id
_entity_poly.type
_entity_poly.pdbx_seq_one_letter_code
_entity_poly.pdbx_strand_id
1 'polypeptide(L)'
;MCIRDRYKDEISAILGELQKMPAKIQKVIDNDTLVKELGAEMKDTSSVIFLGRHVGFPVALEGALKLKEISYIHAEGFAAGELKHGPIALIEEGQPVIIIVPSAHGRESLHGKVVSNIQEVRARGAFTIVIAEEGDEAVKEYADRLITVPAAPSLLQPLLATVPLQIFACALAEAKGLDVDQPRNLAKSVTVE
;
A
#
# COMPACT_ATOMS: atom_id res chain seq x y z
N MET A 1 6.43 -16.42 -33.58
CA MET A 1 6.35 -17.30 -32.40
C MET A 1 5.14 -16.89 -31.55
N CYS A 2 4.21 -17.78 -31.38
CA CYS A 2 2.87 -17.44 -30.93
C CYS A 2 2.67 -17.67 -29.44
N ILE A 3 3.35 -16.85 -28.60
CA ILE A 3 3.03 -16.77 -27.15
C ILE A 3 1.53 -16.49 -27.00
N ARG A 4 0.97 -15.67 -27.91
CA ARG A 4 -0.45 -15.33 -27.95
C ARG A 4 -1.39 -16.51 -28.06
N ASP A 5 -1.01 -17.54 -28.82
CA ASP A 5 -1.88 -18.70 -29.05
C ASP A 5 -1.76 -19.73 -27.92
N ARG A 6 -0.61 -19.78 -27.22
CA ARG A 6 -0.36 -20.73 -26.12
C ARG A 6 -1.05 -20.32 -24.81
N TYR A 7 -1.24 -19.00 -24.59
CA TYR A 7 -1.82 -18.44 -23.36
C TYR A 7 -3.07 -17.61 -23.62
N LYS A 8 -3.75 -17.85 -24.73
CA LYS A 8 -4.91 -17.06 -25.18
C LYS A 8 -5.98 -16.92 -24.08
N ASP A 9 -6.33 -18.02 -23.44
CA ASP A 9 -7.39 -18.04 -22.44
C ASP A 9 -6.95 -17.31 -21.15
N GLU A 10 -5.70 -17.48 -20.73
CA GLU A 10 -5.14 -16.75 -19.58
C GLU A 10 -5.08 -15.25 -19.85
N ILE A 11 -4.63 -14.84 -21.04
CA ILE A 11 -4.58 -13.43 -21.44
C ILE A 11 -6.00 -12.85 -21.50
N SER A 12 -6.95 -13.59 -22.09
CA SER A 12 -8.35 -13.16 -22.15
C SER A 12 -8.96 -12.99 -20.76
N ALA A 13 -8.65 -13.90 -19.83
CA ALA A 13 -9.10 -13.80 -18.45
C ALA A 13 -8.54 -12.56 -17.75
N ILE A 14 -7.23 -12.28 -17.91
CA ILE A 14 -6.60 -11.08 -17.33
C ILE A 14 -7.18 -9.80 -17.92
N LEU A 15 -7.39 -9.75 -19.25
CA LEU A 15 -8.02 -8.59 -19.90
C LEU A 15 -9.46 -8.38 -19.41
N GLY A 16 -10.22 -9.47 -19.21
CA GLY A 16 -11.56 -9.41 -18.61
C GLY A 16 -11.55 -8.86 -17.18
N GLU A 17 -10.56 -9.21 -16.37
CA GLU A 17 -10.39 -8.62 -15.05
C GLU A 17 -9.95 -7.16 -15.12
N LEU A 18 -9.06 -6.79 -16.04
CA LEU A 18 -8.62 -5.41 -16.25
C LEU A 18 -9.82 -4.49 -16.58
N GLN A 19 -10.77 -4.96 -17.38
CA GLN A 19 -11.99 -4.21 -17.70
C GLN A 19 -12.87 -3.91 -16.48
N LYS A 20 -12.74 -4.69 -15.40
CA LYS A 20 -13.47 -4.49 -14.13
C LYS A 20 -12.77 -3.50 -13.19
N MET A 21 -11.50 -3.16 -13.46
CA MET A 21 -10.71 -2.31 -12.56
C MET A 21 -11.31 -0.92 -12.31
N PRO A 22 -11.85 -0.20 -13.30
CA PRO A 22 -12.46 1.11 -13.03
C PRO A 22 -13.57 1.05 -11.96
N ALA A 23 -14.46 0.05 -12.04
CA ALA A 23 -15.51 -0.12 -11.04
C ALA A 23 -14.97 -0.53 -9.66
N LYS A 24 -13.93 -1.37 -9.62
CA LYS A 24 -13.28 -1.76 -8.37
C LYS A 24 -12.54 -0.58 -7.74
N ILE A 25 -11.85 0.24 -8.54
CA ILE A 25 -11.18 1.47 -8.06
C ILE A 25 -12.23 2.45 -7.53
N GLN A 26 -13.35 2.65 -8.25
CA GLN A 26 -14.43 3.50 -7.76
C GLN A 26 -14.97 3.03 -6.41
N LYS A 27 -15.13 1.72 -6.22
CA LYS A 27 -15.53 1.15 -4.93
C LYS A 27 -14.53 1.47 -3.81
N VAL A 28 -13.24 1.48 -4.07
CA VAL A 28 -12.22 1.89 -3.09
C VAL A 28 -12.36 3.37 -2.75
N ILE A 29 -12.57 4.22 -3.76
CA ILE A 29 -12.77 5.67 -3.58
C ILE A 29 -14.05 5.95 -2.78
N ASP A 30 -15.14 5.25 -3.08
CA ASP A 30 -16.43 5.45 -2.38
C ASP A 30 -16.38 5.02 -0.90
N ASN A 31 -15.39 4.22 -0.50
CA ASN A 31 -15.20 3.73 0.87
C ASN A 31 -13.95 4.34 1.55
N ASP A 32 -13.60 5.57 1.25
CA ASP A 32 -12.36 6.21 1.68
C ASP A 32 -12.39 6.83 3.10
N THR A 33 -13.54 6.81 3.79
CA THR A 33 -13.73 7.48 5.09
C THR A 33 -12.66 7.10 6.10
N LEU A 34 -12.42 5.79 6.31
CA LEU A 34 -11.40 5.31 7.23
C LEU A 34 -10.00 5.81 6.86
N VAL A 35 -9.70 5.85 5.56
CA VAL A 35 -8.38 6.28 5.07
C VAL A 35 -8.17 7.77 5.31
N LYS A 36 -9.21 8.59 5.12
CA LYS A 36 -9.19 10.02 5.39
C LYS A 36 -9.06 10.33 6.89
N GLU A 37 -9.81 9.62 7.71
CA GLU A 37 -9.72 9.73 9.18
C GLU A 37 -8.31 9.38 9.67
N LEU A 38 -7.73 8.30 9.14
CA LEU A 38 -6.37 7.90 9.46
C LEU A 38 -5.34 8.96 9.04
N GLY A 39 -5.49 9.58 7.86
CA GLY A 39 -4.64 10.67 7.42
C GLY A 39 -4.68 11.86 8.39
N ALA A 40 -5.86 12.22 8.87
CA ALA A 40 -6.03 13.28 9.85
C ALA A 40 -5.45 12.90 11.23
N GLU A 41 -5.65 11.66 11.69
CA GLU A 41 -5.10 11.13 12.95
C GLU A 41 -3.56 11.20 12.97
N MET A 42 -2.94 10.94 11.82
CA MET A 42 -1.49 10.84 11.69
C MET A 42 -0.79 12.15 11.30
N LYS A 43 -1.45 13.30 11.34
CA LYS A 43 -0.88 14.60 10.91
C LYS A 43 0.43 14.99 11.61
N ASP A 44 0.62 14.56 12.85
CA ASP A 44 1.80 14.88 13.66
C ASP A 44 2.88 13.78 13.60
N THR A 45 2.68 12.75 12.80
CA THR A 45 3.65 11.67 12.59
C THR A 45 4.90 12.19 11.88
N SER A 46 6.08 11.79 12.35
CA SER A 46 7.38 12.20 11.79
C SER A 46 7.91 11.24 10.74
N SER A 47 7.56 9.94 10.85
CA SER A 47 8.04 8.91 9.94
C SER A 47 6.99 7.80 9.75
N VAL A 48 7.01 7.17 8.58
CA VAL A 48 6.16 6.01 8.25
C VAL A 48 6.98 4.97 7.50
N ILE A 49 6.86 3.72 7.90
CA ILE A 49 7.47 2.58 7.21
C ILE A 49 6.41 1.88 6.37
N PHE A 50 6.76 1.53 5.14
CA PHE A 50 5.91 0.78 4.23
C PHE A 50 6.53 -0.59 3.96
N LEU A 51 5.74 -1.64 4.07
CA LEU A 51 6.19 -3.01 3.83
C LEU A 51 5.34 -3.70 2.76
N GLY A 52 6.00 -4.43 1.88
CA GLY A 52 5.32 -5.25 0.90
C GLY A 52 6.18 -6.43 0.42
N ARG A 53 5.53 -7.44 -0.10
CA ARG A 53 6.18 -8.56 -0.80
C ARG A 53 5.66 -8.69 -2.21
N HIS A 54 6.51 -9.20 -3.13
CA HIS A 54 6.15 -9.42 -4.52
C HIS A 54 5.55 -8.13 -5.13
N VAL A 55 4.34 -8.18 -5.68
CA VAL A 55 3.64 -7.00 -6.24
C VAL A 55 3.34 -5.91 -5.20
N GLY A 56 3.28 -6.26 -3.93
CA GLY A 56 3.09 -5.31 -2.83
C GLY A 56 4.33 -4.47 -2.52
N PHE A 57 5.54 -4.92 -2.88
CA PHE A 57 6.76 -4.14 -2.61
C PHE A 57 6.83 -2.85 -3.45
N PRO A 58 6.66 -2.86 -4.77
CA PRO A 58 6.58 -1.60 -5.53
C PRO A 58 5.42 -0.70 -5.09
N VAL A 59 4.30 -1.25 -4.63
CA VAL A 59 3.20 -0.46 -4.05
C VAL A 59 3.64 0.21 -2.75
N ALA A 60 4.40 -0.48 -1.90
CA ALA A 60 4.98 0.10 -0.68
C ALA A 60 5.94 1.26 -1.00
N LEU A 61 6.77 1.11 -2.04
CA LEU A 61 7.65 2.19 -2.51
C LEU A 61 6.86 3.40 -3.02
N GLU A 62 5.79 3.16 -3.78
CA GLU A 62 4.91 4.22 -4.29
C GLU A 62 4.20 4.95 -3.16
N GLY A 63 3.66 4.24 -2.16
CA GLY A 63 3.05 4.86 -0.98
C GLY A 63 4.03 5.74 -0.21
N ALA A 64 5.25 5.24 0.02
CA ALA A 64 6.30 6.02 0.66
C ALA A 64 6.69 7.26 -0.16
N LEU A 65 6.72 7.14 -1.50
CA LEU A 65 7.00 8.26 -2.41
C LEU A 65 5.91 9.33 -2.30
N LYS A 66 4.64 8.95 -2.42
CA LYS A 66 3.50 9.91 -2.34
C LYS A 66 3.50 10.66 -1.01
N LEU A 67 3.78 9.97 0.08
CA LEU A 67 3.83 10.60 1.39
C LEU A 67 4.97 11.62 1.49
N LYS A 68 6.15 11.30 0.98
CA LYS A 68 7.29 12.24 0.91
C LYS A 68 6.99 13.47 0.06
N GLU A 69 6.37 13.25 -1.11
CA GLU A 69 6.15 14.31 -2.10
C GLU A 69 5.21 15.40 -1.59
N ILE A 70 4.11 15.05 -0.94
CA ILE A 70 3.04 16.00 -0.62
C ILE A 70 2.88 16.31 0.86
N SER A 71 3.33 15.44 1.77
CA SER A 71 3.23 15.68 3.21
C SER A 71 4.57 15.94 3.90
N TYR A 72 5.68 15.78 3.16
CA TYR A 72 7.07 16.04 3.62
C TYR A 72 7.47 15.21 4.84
N ILE A 73 6.82 14.06 5.04
CA ILE A 73 7.13 13.12 6.10
C ILE A 73 8.22 12.16 5.60
N HIS A 74 9.17 11.82 6.46
CA HIS A 74 10.13 10.78 6.15
C HIS A 74 9.41 9.44 6.00
N ALA A 75 9.45 8.86 4.82
CA ALA A 75 8.77 7.60 4.54
C ALA A 75 9.65 6.68 3.71
N GLU A 76 9.76 5.42 4.13
CA GLU A 76 10.58 4.42 3.45
C GLU A 76 9.77 3.15 3.18
N GLY A 77 9.98 2.59 1.98
CA GLY A 77 9.41 1.31 1.58
C GLY A 77 10.46 0.21 1.61
N PHE A 78 10.15 -0.91 2.24
CA PHE A 78 11.03 -2.07 2.31
C PHE A 78 10.36 -3.33 1.79
N ALA A 79 11.15 -4.21 1.19
CA ALA A 79 10.72 -5.58 0.97
C ALA A 79 10.54 -6.25 2.34
N ALA A 80 9.32 -6.68 2.67
CA ALA A 80 9.02 -7.24 3.99
C ALA A 80 9.87 -8.49 4.32
N GLY A 81 10.37 -9.20 3.30
CA GLY A 81 11.32 -10.29 3.48
C GLY A 81 12.68 -9.87 3.99
N GLU A 82 13.08 -8.61 3.72
CA GLU A 82 14.36 -8.04 4.11
C GLU A 82 14.30 -7.27 5.44
N LEU A 83 13.11 -7.18 6.04
CA LEU A 83 12.91 -6.44 7.29
C LEU A 83 13.91 -6.82 8.38
N LYS A 84 14.20 -8.12 8.52
CA LYS A 84 15.10 -8.67 9.56
C LYS A 84 16.57 -8.32 9.35
N HIS A 85 16.95 -7.86 8.16
CA HIS A 85 18.34 -7.59 7.79
C HIS A 85 18.78 -6.14 8.07
N GLY A 86 18.02 -5.42 8.90
CA GLY A 86 18.37 -4.05 9.32
C GLY A 86 17.14 -3.20 9.65
N PRO A 87 16.19 -3.01 8.72
CA PRO A 87 15.07 -2.08 8.91
C PRO A 87 14.21 -2.34 10.15
N ILE A 88 14.19 -3.57 10.65
CA ILE A 88 13.47 -3.94 11.88
C ILE A 88 13.97 -3.16 13.12
N ALA A 89 15.20 -2.64 13.06
CA ALA A 89 15.76 -1.80 14.13
C ALA A 89 15.08 -0.43 14.25
N LEU A 90 14.34 0.00 13.22
CA LEU A 90 13.57 1.24 13.20
C LEU A 90 12.19 1.10 13.85
N ILE A 91 11.79 -0.13 14.18
CA ILE A 91 10.48 -0.39 14.79
C ILE A 91 10.56 -0.13 16.30
N GLU A 92 9.77 0.82 16.75
CA GLU A 92 9.60 1.17 18.16
C GLU A 92 8.10 1.28 18.49
N GLU A 93 7.79 1.49 19.75
CA GLU A 93 6.40 1.62 20.23
C GLU A 93 5.68 2.77 19.52
N GLY A 94 4.53 2.48 18.90
CA GLY A 94 3.72 3.44 18.16
C GLY A 94 4.24 3.80 16.76
N GLN A 95 5.40 3.26 16.31
CA GLN A 95 5.89 3.51 14.95
C GLN A 95 4.87 3.05 13.91
N PRO A 96 4.34 3.95 13.04
CA PRO A 96 3.42 3.55 12.00
C PRO A 96 4.08 2.70 10.93
N VAL A 97 3.47 1.55 10.67
CA VAL A 97 3.90 0.63 9.61
C VAL A 97 2.70 0.30 8.74
N ILE A 98 2.76 0.67 7.47
CA ILE A 98 1.74 0.35 6.46
C ILE A 98 2.18 -0.91 5.71
N ILE A 99 1.36 -1.95 5.74
CA ILE A 99 1.69 -3.26 5.17
C ILE A 99 0.73 -3.59 4.03
N ILE A 100 1.27 -3.83 2.84
CA ILE A 100 0.53 -4.26 1.67
C ILE A 100 0.53 -5.79 1.62
N VAL A 101 -0.64 -6.39 1.82
CA VAL A 101 -0.82 -7.84 1.85
C VAL A 101 -1.20 -8.34 0.46
N PRO A 102 -0.45 -9.30 -0.10
CA PRO A 102 -0.82 -9.90 -1.38
C PRO A 102 -2.07 -10.75 -1.21
N SER A 103 -2.82 -10.96 -2.30
CA SER A 103 -3.97 -11.86 -2.33
C SER A 103 -3.63 -13.23 -1.73
N ALA A 104 -4.55 -13.75 -0.92
CA ALA A 104 -4.48 -15.13 -0.43
C ALA A 104 -4.72 -16.15 -1.56
N HIS A 105 -5.29 -15.71 -2.68
CA HIS A 105 -5.64 -16.51 -3.84
C HIS A 105 -4.53 -16.44 -4.89
N GLY A 106 -3.62 -17.39 -4.92
CA GLY A 106 -2.55 -17.40 -5.92
C GLY A 106 -1.54 -18.54 -5.70
N ARG A 107 -0.63 -18.66 -6.66
CA ARG A 107 0.49 -19.61 -6.56
C ARG A 107 1.37 -19.19 -5.38
N GLU A 108 1.62 -20.14 -4.48
CA GLU A 108 2.47 -19.99 -3.29
C GLU A 108 2.16 -18.76 -2.44
N SER A 109 1.52 -18.98 -1.33
CA SER A 109 1.02 -17.94 -0.46
C SER A 109 2.17 -17.15 0.22
N LEU A 110 2.65 -16.14 -0.49
CA LEU A 110 3.40 -15.07 0.14
C LEU A 110 2.53 -14.33 1.17
N HIS A 111 1.22 -14.53 1.11
CA HIS A 111 0.24 -14.05 2.08
C HIS A 111 0.62 -14.45 3.52
N GLY A 112 0.77 -15.74 3.83
CA GLY A 112 1.15 -16.20 5.16
C GLY A 112 2.52 -15.66 5.63
N LYS A 113 3.45 -15.41 4.70
CA LYS A 113 4.74 -14.80 5.01
C LYS A 113 4.58 -13.31 5.38
N VAL A 114 3.65 -12.59 4.74
CA VAL A 114 3.36 -11.21 5.10
C VAL A 114 2.61 -11.14 6.43
N VAL A 115 1.67 -12.04 6.70
CA VAL A 115 1.03 -12.16 8.02
C VAL A 115 2.08 -12.32 9.11
N SER A 116 3.09 -13.18 8.91
CA SER A 116 4.21 -13.32 9.86
C SER A 116 5.01 -12.02 10.02
N ASN A 117 5.21 -11.24 8.95
CA ASN A 117 5.87 -9.93 9.05
C ASN A 117 5.03 -8.92 9.83
N ILE A 118 3.69 -8.94 9.71
CA ILE A 118 2.81 -8.09 10.52
C ILE A 118 2.99 -8.43 12.01
N GLN A 119 2.95 -9.71 12.36
CA GLN A 119 3.17 -10.18 13.72
C GLN A 119 4.53 -9.75 14.28
N GLU A 120 5.58 -9.79 13.46
CA GLU A 120 6.94 -9.39 13.84
C GLU A 120 7.06 -7.91 14.22
N VAL A 121 6.45 -7.01 13.44
CA VAL A 121 6.47 -5.57 13.73
C VAL A 121 5.53 -5.24 14.89
N ARG A 122 4.36 -5.86 14.96
CA ARG A 122 3.40 -5.68 16.05
C ARG A 122 4.00 -6.11 17.41
N ALA A 123 4.74 -7.23 17.44
CA ALA A 123 5.41 -7.70 18.64
C ALA A 123 6.48 -6.71 19.18
N ARG A 124 6.85 -5.70 18.39
CA ARG A 124 7.78 -4.63 18.76
C ARG A 124 7.08 -3.29 19.02
N GLY A 125 5.76 -3.30 19.12
CA GLY A 125 4.95 -2.11 19.41
C GLY A 125 4.59 -1.25 18.21
N ALA A 126 4.82 -1.70 16.97
CA ALA A 126 4.40 -0.94 15.78
C ALA A 126 2.88 -0.72 15.77
N PHE A 127 2.46 0.48 15.34
CA PHE A 127 1.09 0.76 14.96
C PHE A 127 0.85 0.24 13.53
N THR A 128 0.12 -0.87 13.41
CA THR A 128 -0.01 -1.61 12.17
C THR A 128 -1.23 -1.18 11.36
N ILE A 129 -0.98 -0.68 10.15
CA ILE A 129 -1.99 -0.30 9.16
C ILE A 129 -1.90 -1.29 8.02
N VAL A 130 -2.91 -2.12 7.83
CA VAL A 130 -2.88 -3.22 6.87
C VAL A 130 -3.81 -2.94 5.71
N ILE A 131 -3.29 -3.06 4.47
CA ILE A 131 -4.09 -3.03 3.24
C ILE A 131 -4.19 -4.47 2.73
N ALA A 132 -5.41 -5.01 2.71
CA ALA A 132 -5.68 -6.40 2.33
C ALA A 132 -6.96 -6.53 1.50
N GLU A 133 -7.19 -7.70 0.92
CA GLU A 133 -8.44 -8.00 0.23
C GLU A 133 -9.63 -8.06 1.19
N GLU A 134 -10.81 -7.69 0.69
CA GLU A 134 -12.07 -7.87 1.43
C GLU A 134 -12.24 -9.33 1.86
N GLY A 135 -12.55 -9.54 3.14
CA GLY A 135 -12.77 -10.88 3.70
C GLY A 135 -11.49 -11.60 4.14
N ASP A 136 -10.34 -10.94 4.15
CA ASP A 136 -9.11 -11.52 4.69
C ASP A 136 -9.13 -11.51 6.23
N GLU A 137 -9.58 -12.61 6.81
CA GLU A 137 -9.67 -12.78 8.25
C GLU A 137 -8.29 -13.01 8.92
N ALA A 138 -7.29 -13.49 8.15
CA ALA A 138 -5.99 -13.84 8.72
C ALA A 138 -5.17 -12.63 9.19
N VAL A 139 -5.44 -11.44 8.68
CA VAL A 139 -4.74 -10.20 9.06
C VAL A 139 -5.47 -9.42 10.14
N LYS A 140 -6.75 -9.70 10.35
CA LYS A 140 -7.68 -8.88 11.13
C LYS A 140 -7.27 -8.68 12.58
N GLU A 141 -6.79 -9.73 13.22
CA GLU A 141 -6.34 -9.69 14.63
C GLU A 141 -4.99 -8.97 14.82
N TYR A 142 -4.24 -8.74 13.73
CA TYR A 142 -2.91 -8.13 13.76
C TYR A 142 -2.90 -6.70 13.22
N ALA A 143 -4.02 -6.20 12.72
CA ALA A 143 -4.17 -4.86 12.19
C ALA A 143 -4.79 -3.92 13.21
N ASP A 144 -4.10 -2.85 13.59
CA ASP A 144 -4.71 -1.76 14.38
C ASP A 144 -5.67 -0.94 13.52
N ARG A 145 -5.36 -0.83 12.22
CA ARG A 145 -6.26 -0.30 11.18
C ARG A 145 -6.23 -1.23 9.96
N LEU A 146 -7.39 -1.65 9.50
CA LEU A 146 -7.54 -2.51 8.33
C LEU A 146 -8.26 -1.76 7.20
N ILE A 147 -7.55 -1.55 6.10
CA ILE A 147 -8.08 -0.96 4.88
C ILE A 147 -8.32 -2.11 3.90
N THR A 148 -9.55 -2.27 3.44
CA THR A 148 -9.89 -3.37 2.53
C THR A 148 -10.04 -2.88 1.10
N VAL A 149 -9.58 -3.70 0.17
CA VAL A 149 -9.72 -3.48 -1.28
C VAL A 149 -10.41 -4.69 -1.93
N PRO A 150 -11.14 -4.52 -3.03
CA PRO A 150 -11.76 -5.63 -3.74
C PRO A 150 -10.72 -6.65 -4.21
N ALA A 151 -11.10 -7.92 -4.23
CA ALA A 151 -10.26 -9.00 -4.73
C ALA A 151 -9.89 -8.80 -6.20
N ALA A 152 -8.63 -9.09 -6.54
CA ALA A 152 -8.12 -9.01 -7.90
C ALA A 152 -6.98 -10.03 -8.12
N PRO A 153 -6.75 -10.49 -9.37
CA PRO A 153 -5.54 -11.24 -9.69
C PRO A 153 -4.28 -10.49 -9.25
N SER A 154 -3.27 -11.21 -8.77
CA SER A 154 -2.04 -10.61 -8.20
C SER A 154 -1.40 -9.57 -9.11
N LEU A 155 -1.45 -9.75 -10.44
CA LEU A 155 -0.91 -8.80 -11.41
C LEU A 155 -1.65 -7.44 -11.41
N LEU A 156 -2.94 -7.43 -11.07
CA LEU A 156 -3.80 -6.23 -11.08
C LEU A 156 -4.03 -5.66 -9.68
N GLN A 157 -3.66 -6.39 -8.64
CA GLN A 157 -3.79 -5.94 -7.25
C GLN A 157 -3.10 -4.58 -6.97
N PRO A 158 -1.92 -4.28 -7.54
CA PRO A 158 -1.29 -2.97 -7.37
C PRO A 158 -2.18 -1.79 -7.74
N LEU A 159 -3.05 -1.92 -8.76
CA LEU A 159 -3.99 -0.87 -9.17
C LEU A 159 -4.97 -0.51 -8.04
N LEU A 160 -5.38 -1.50 -7.26
CA LEU A 160 -6.33 -1.29 -6.15
C LEU A 160 -5.61 -0.88 -4.85
N ALA A 161 -4.48 -1.50 -4.55
CA ALA A 161 -3.75 -1.24 -3.30
C ALA A 161 -3.06 0.13 -3.26
N THR A 162 -2.78 0.73 -4.42
CA THR A 162 -2.18 2.07 -4.51
C THR A 162 -3.19 3.18 -4.20
N VAL A 163 -4.46 3.01 -4.55
CA VAL A 163 -5.50 4.04 -4.39
C VAL A 163 -5.64 4.51 -2.93
N PRO A 164 -5.80 3.63 -1.93
CA PRO A 164 -5.89 4.08 -0.54
C PRO A 164 -4.63 4.79 -0.06
N LEU A 165 -3.44 4.45 -0.59
CA LEU A 165 -2.19 5.14 -0.24
C LEU A 165 -2.15 6.57 -0.78
N GLN A 166 -2.68 6.80 -1.99
CA GLN A 166 -2.83 8.12 -2.57
C GLN A 166 -3.82 8.97 -1.77
N ILE A 167 -4.99 8.42 -1.44
CA ILE A 167 -5.99 9.08 -0.61
C ILE A 167 -5.42 9.43 0.77
N PHE A 168 -4.72 8.49 1.39
CA PHE A 168 -4.06 8.69 2.68
C PHE A 168 -3.06 9.84 2.65
N ALA A 169 -2.18 9.86 1.65
CA ALA A 169 -1.17 10.90 1.51
C ALA A 169 -1.81 12.29 1.31
N CYS A 170 -2.87 12.41 0.50
CA CYS A 170 -3.64 13.64 0.33
C CYS A 170 -4.29 14.08 1.64
N ALA A 171 -5.04 13.20 2.30
CA ALA A 171 -5.74 13.52 3.54
C ALA A 171 -4.79 13.96 4.66
N LEU A 172 -3.62 13.31 4.76
CA LEU A 172 -2.61 13.69 5.74
C LEU A 172 -1.98 15.04 5.41
N ALA A 173 -1.69 15.33 4.13
CA ALA A 173 -1.16 16.62 3.70
C ALA A 173 -2.17 17.76 3.95
N GLU A 174 -3.46 17.53 3.62
CA GLU A 174 -4.55 18.48 3.90
C GLU A 174 -4.68 18.75 5.41
N ALA A 175 -4.62 17.70 6.25
CA ALA A 175 -4.68 17.83 7.70
C ALA A 175 -3.50 18.62 8.28
N LYS A 176 -2.35 18.64 7.59
CA LYS A 176 -1.18 19.46 7.91
C LYS A 176 -1.30 20.89 7.34
N GLY A 177 -2.34 21.21 6.58
CA GLY A 177 -2.52 22.50 5.90
C GLY A 177 -1.55 22.71 4.73
N LEU A 178 -1.11 21.63 4.09
CA LEU A 178 -0.20 21.65 2.94
C LEU A 178 -0.99 21.66 1.63
N ASP A 179 -0.42 22.31 0.60
CA ASP A 179 -0.97 22.33 -0.74
C ASP A 179 -0.60 21.02 -1.47
N VAL A 180 -1.61 20.20 -1.74
CA VAL A 180 -1.44 18.90 -2.43
C VAL A 180 -1.27 19.05 -3.94
N ASP A 181 -1.73 20.18 -4.51
CA ASP A 181 -1.68 20.42 -5.95
C ASP A 181 -0.36 21.06 -6.38
N GLN A 182 0.28 21.81 -5.48
CA GLN A 182 1.55 22.51 -5.74
C GLN A 182 2.59 22.21 -4.64
N PRO A 183 3.03 20.96 -4.52
CA PRO A 183 4.03 20.60 -3.52
C PRO A 183 5.36 21.30 -3.79
N ARG A 184 6.03 21.74 -2.72
CA ARG A 184 7.31 22.44 -2.81
C ARG A 184 8.37 21.57 -3.46
N ASN A 185 9.30 22.21 -4.20
CA ASN A 185 10.46 21.55 -4.83
C ASN A 185 10.11 20.49 -5.90
N LEU A 186 8.85 20.38 -6.29
CA LEU A 186 8.44 19.49 -7.39
C LEU A 186 7.98 20.36 -8.57
N ALA A 187 8.60 20.18 -9.71
CA ALA A 187 8.20 20.78 -10.97
C ALA A 187 7.96 19.68 -12.02
N LYS A 188 6.96 19.89 -12.89
CA LYS A 188 6.65 18.95 -13.99
C LYS A 188 7.79 18.82 -15.01
N SER A 189 8.64 19.84 -15.10
CA SER A 189 9.85 19.79 -15.90
C SER A 189 10.94 20.53 -15.12
N VAL A 190 12.06 19.88 -14.87
CA VAL A 190 13.26 20.52 -14.35
C VAL A 190 14.14 20.82 -15.56
N THR A 191 14.08 22.06 -16.05
CA THR A 191 15.11 22.59 -16.93
C THR A 191 16.17 23.22 -16.04
N VAL A 192 17.22 22.49 -15.78
CA VAL A 192 18.46 23.06 -15.26
C VAL A 192 19.27 23.41 -16.49
N GLU A 193 19.41 24.70 -16.81
CA GLU A 193 20.43 25.23 -17.70
C GLU A 193 21.73 25.43 -16.94
#